data_9057dd7f403c2a6387dca0f8ac9032ca
#
_entry.id   9057dd7f403c2a6387dca0f8ac9032ca
#
_cell.length_a   1.000
_cell.length_b   1.000
_cell.length_c   1.000
_cell.angle_alpha   90.00
_cell.angle_beta   90.00
_cell.angle_gamma   90.00
#
_symmetry.space_group_name_H-M   'P 1'
#
loop_
_entity.id
_entity.type
_entity.pdbx_description
1 polymer ?
#
loop_
_entity_poly.entity_id
_entity_poly.type
_entity_poly.pdbx_seq_one_letter_code
_entity_poly.pdbx_strand_id
1 'polypeptide(L)'
;HSCLCFIRAFPDSAAILAKAQSELANFHKRVQKLRAAQKSRLAESGIAGTILHYPFSYEVASWIARNFPGTASIDWRASPDTDRLDELVKHLLEHAETEYFHGGTVSTEEWLLLATREFRGTDFDWLMAQLAERPVHEQFWRALYDAIDLPLKCKLRNNLYSRTGNAMHVSDPCFRRNSMRNRMAFAKREIARPLAALTLLDTTQGIRVLDAARSSLALRHRETDHFNNANPGEIYLAEVGKGVSIALMGLLPDRRDPLECTMGYLILSNGVPIGYGGASILFHQANTGINIFDEYRGSEAAWLWAQVMRVVHAQSGCTRFIANPYQFGEDNTEALKSGAFWFYYRLGYRPVDPGVRKVANQEFRRITLRKEYRSPVATLRHLATSDMVLVLPVARQSQLFSESWIERCGLLATSALAAARQLSRKEALDNVVAKVMNALDVRTMEDWPAQQRAAFIRFCPLIAALDLASWPAKDRRSLLRLLRAKGGQLEIDYARQLKNHS
;
A
#
# COMPACT_ATOMS: atom_id res chain seq x y z
N HIS A 1 -4.34 16.94 -20.92
CA HIS A 1 -4.68 15.65 -20.36
C HIS A 1 -5.11 15.77 -18.89
N SER A 2 -4.27 16.28 -18.00
CA SER A 2 -4.54 16.38 -16.56
C SER A 2 -5.85 17.12 -16.24
N CYS A 3 -6.15 18.21 -16.95
CA CYS A 3 -7.45 18.91 -16.80
C CYS A 3 -8.64 18.02 -17.17
N LEU A 4 -8.54 17.20 -18.22
CA LEU A 4 -9.62 16.26 -18.59
C LEU A 4 -9.79 15.17 -17.53
N CYS A 5 -8.70 14.64 -16.96
CA CYS A 5 -8.76 13.69 -15.85
C CYS A 5 -9.40 14.32 -14.61
N PHE A 6 -9.06 15.57 -14.30
CA PHE A 6 -9.68 16.31 -13.20
C PHE A 6 -11.17 16.52 -13.41
N ILE A 7 -11.58 16.94 -14.61
CA ILE A 7 -13.01 17.13 -14.97
C ILE A 7 -13.77 15.80 -14.88
N ARG A 8 -13.17 14.69 -15.32
CA ARG A 8 -13.78 13.35 -15.19
C ARG A 8 -14.01 12.97 -13.73
N ALA A 9 -13.06 13.27 -12.84
CA ALA A 9 -13.17 12.98 -11.41
C ALA A 9 -14.15 13.92 -10.68
N PHE A 10 -14.26 15.18 -11.12
CA PHE A 10 -15.04 16.23 -10.46
C PHE A 10 -15.87 17.02 -11.46
N PRO A 11 -16.79 16.37 -12.20
CA PRO A 11 -17.63 17.05 -13.19
C PRO A 11 -18.64 17.96 -12.51
N ASP A 12 -18.97 19.07 -13.16
CA ASP A 12 -20.03 19.98 -12.72
C ASP A 12 -21.38 19.72 -13.45
N SER A 13 -21.35 19.03 -14.60
CA SER A 13 -22.53 18.63 -15.33
C SER A 13 -22.33 17.37 -16.18
N ALA A 14 -23.41 16.71 -16.57
CA ALA A 14 -23.39 15.53 -17.42
C ALA A 14 -22.78 15.84 -18.81
N ALA A 15 -23.05 17.01 -19.36
CA ALA A 15 -22.54 17.43 -20.68
C ALA A 15 -21.01 17.57 -20.65
N ILE A 16 -20.46 18.19 -19.59
CA ILE A 16 -19.03 18.37 -19.43
C ILE A 16 -18.33 17.03 -19.15
N LEU A 17 -18.94 16.14 -18.35
CA LEU A 17 -18.43 14.80 -18.14
C LEU A 17 -18.36 14.00 -19.45
N ALA A 18 -19.44 13.98 -20.22
CA ALA A 18 -19.49 13.29 -21.51
C ALA A 18 -18.43 13.81 -22.49
N LYS A 19 -18.26 15.13 -22.55
CA LYS A 19 -17.22 15.76 -23.36
C LYS A 19 -15.82 15.35 -22.91
N ALA A 20 -15.52 15.40 -21.62
CA ALA A 20 -14.22 15.00 -21.09
C ALA A 20 -13.92 13.51 -21.36
N GLN A 21 -14.91 12.63 -21.19
CA GLN A 21 -14.79 11.20 -21.50
C GLN A 21 -14.51 10.95 -22.98
N SER A 22 -15.25 11.63 -23.89
CA SER A 22 -15.03 11.54 -25.33
C SER A 22 -13.64 12.01 -25.75
N GLU A 23 -13.17 13.12 -25.19
CA GLU A 23 -11.82 13.64 -25.43
C GLU A 23 -10.73 12.68 -24.93
N LEU A 24 -10.90 12.09 -23.74
CA LEU A 24 -9.98 11.11 -23.19
C LEU A 24 -9.98 9.82 -24.03
N ALA A 25 -11.12 9.32 -24.46
CA ALA A 25 -11.23 8.12 -25.29
C ALA A 25 -10.42 8.24 -26.60
N ASN A 26 -10.33 9.43 -27.15
CA ASN A 26 -9.59 9.72 -28.39
C ASN A 26 -8.19 10.31 -28.14
N PHE A 27 -7.76 10.47 -26.90
CA PHE A 27 -6.52 11.19 -26.57
C PHE A 27 -5.28 10.49 -27.15
N HIS A 28 -5.23 9.16 -27.12
CA HIS A 28 -4.14 8.35 -27.68
C HIS A 28 -3.93 8.63 -29.18
N LYS A 29 -4.99 8.88 -29.95
CA LYS A 29 -4.89 9.24 -31.39
C LYS A 29 -4.20 10.58 -31.59
N ARG A 30 -4.39 11.54 -30.65
CA ARG A 30 -3.69 12.82 -30.67
C ARG A 30 -2.22 12.64 -30.36
N VAL A 31 -1.88 11.80 -29.36
CA VAL A 31 -0.49 11.49 -29.02
C VAL A 31 0.22 10.83 -30.19
N GLN A 32 -0.43 9.93 -30.92
CA GLN A 32 0.12 9.28 -32.10
C GLN A 32 0.51 10.26 -33.23
N LYS A 33 -0.21 11.38 -33.35
CA LYS A 33 0.05 12.42 -34.39
C LYS A 33 1.19 13.37 -34.02
N LEU A 34 1.70 13.32 -32.77
CA LEU A 34 2.81 14.19 -32.35
C LEU A 34 4.13 13.79 -33.03
N ARG A 35 5.01 14.79 -33.26
CA ARG A 35 6.38 14.55 -33.72
C ARG A 35 7.20 13.82 -32.64
N ALA A 36 8.25 13.12 -33.04
CA ALA A 36 9.10 12.34 -32.14
C ALA A 36 9.57 13.11 -30.90
N ALA A 37 10.08 14.34 -31.09
CA ALA A 37 10.52 15.22 -30.01
C ALA A 37 9.38 15.61 -29.02
N GLN A 38 8.15 15.71 -29.50
CA GLN A 38 7.00 15.99 -28.65
C GLN A 38 6.55 14.74 -27.88
N LYS A 39 6.62 13.55 -28.53
CA LYS A 39 6.34 12.25 -27.87
C LYS A 39 7.36 11.98 -26.76
N SER A 40 8.64 12.27 -27.00
CA SER A 40 9.70 12.12 -26.00
C SER A 40 9.43 12.95 -24.74
N ARG A 41 8.88 14.16 -24.88
CA ARG A 41 8.47 15.00 -23.74
C ARG A 41 7.27 14.44 -22.94
N LEU A 42 6.53 13.50 -23.51
CA LEU A 42 5.42 12.82 -22.86
C LEU A 42 5.82 11.41 -22.35
N ALA A 43 7.06 10.99 -22.57
CA ALA A 43 7.56 9.77 -21.92
C ALA A 43 7.38 9.88 -20.41
N GLU A 44 7.21 8.75 -19.74
CA GLU A 44 7.01 8.65 -18.28
C GLU A 44 5.74 9.35 -17.74
N SER A 45 4.89 9.88 -18.61
CA SER A 45 3.68 10.59 -18.18
C SER A 45 2.52 9.67 -17.80
N GLY A 46 2.59 8.37 -18.09
CA GLY A 46 1.50 7.43 -17.88
C GLY A 46 0.29 7.61 -18.83
N ILE A 47 0.40 8.46 -19.87
CA ILE A 47 -0.69 8.76 -20.82
C ILE A 47 -0.78 7.67 -21.89
N ALA A 48 -1.97 7.29 -22.33
CA ALA A 48 -2.17 6.36 -23.42
C ALA A 48 -1.48 6.83 -24.72
N GLY A 49 -0.72 5.92 -25.35
CA GLY A 49 0.10 6.20 -26.53
C GLY A 49 1.53 6.63 -26.22
N THR A 50 1.94 6.66 -24.94
CA THR A 50 3.32 6.91 -24.50
C THR A 50 4.01 5.63 -24.04
N ILE A 51 5.27 5.75 -23.66
CA ILE A 51 6.09 4.68 -23.11
C ILE A 51 6.42 5.04 -21.66
N LEU A 52 6.42 4.03 -20.80
CA LEU A 52 6.85 4.09 -19.41
C LEU A 52 8.02 3.13 -19.22
N HIS A 53 9.08 3.57 -18.53
CA HIS A 53 10.22 2.73 -18.17
C HIS A 53 10.28 2.66 -16.64
N TYR A 54 10.26 1.45 -16.08
CA TYR A 54 10.35 1.27 -14.64
C TYR A 54 10.69 -0.19 -14.27
N PRO A 55 11.56 -0.44 -13.29
CA PRO A 55 11.82 -1.77 -12.76
C PRO A 55 10.74 -2.10 -11.73
N PHE A 56 9.66 -2.75 -12.19
CA PHE A 56 8.58 -3.15 -11.30
C PHE A 56 8.96 -4.34 -10.43
N SER A 57 8.42 -4.39 -9.20
CA SER A 57 8.49 -5.57 -8.36
C SER A 57 7.83 -6.78 -9.02
N TYR A 58 8.18 -7.98 -8.57
CA TYR A 58 7.61 -9.24 -9.07
C TYR A 58 6.08 -9.23 -9.11
N GLU A 59 5.42 -8.65 -8.09
CA GLU A 59 3.97 -8.59 -8.02
C GLU A 59 3.37 -7.75 -9.13
N VAL A 60 3.91 -6.55 -9.34
CA VAL A 60 3.41 -5.65 -10.39
C VAL A 60 3.80 -6.18 -11.76
N ALA A 61 5.01 -6.70 -11.93
CA ALA A 61 5.49 -7.36 -13.15
C ALA A 61 4.57 -8.53 -13.53
N SER A 62 4.29 -9.45 -12.60
CA SER A 62 3.37 -10.57 -12.81
C SER A 62 1.94 -10.10 -13.14
N TRP A 63 1.48 -9.03 -12.49
CA TRP A 63 0.18 -8.44 -12.77
C TRP A 63 0.13 -7.84 -14.20
N ILE A 64 1.17 -7.13 -14.64
CA ILE A 64 1.28 -6.58 -16.00
C ILE A 64 1.26 -7.70 -17.03
N ALA A 65 2.11 -8.71 -16.87
CA ALA A 65 2.20 -9.83 -17.82
C ALA A 65 0.85 -10.57 -17.97
N ARG A 66 0.14 -10.82 -16.87
CA ARG A 66 -1.15 -11.52 -16.89
C ARG A 66 -2.30 -10.69 -17.47
N ASN A 67 -2.37 -9.41 -17.17
CA ASN A 67 -3.53 -8.58 -17.51
C ASN A 67 -3.33 -7.74 -18.78
N PHE A 68 -2.08 -7.50 -19.18
CA PHE A 68 -1.73 -6.65 -20.34
C PHE A 68 -0.63 -7.29 -21.22
N PRO A 69 -0.78 -8.55 -21.63
CA PRO A 69 0.25 -9.24 -22.40
C PRO A 69 0.61 -8.46 -23.67
N GLY A 70 1.88 -8.51 -24.06
CA GLY A 70 2.41 -7.80 -25.23
C GLY A 70 2.53 -6.29 -25.05
N THR A 71 2.37 -5.76 -23.82
CA THR A 71 2.52 -4.31 -23.55
C THR A 71 3.87 -3.97 -22.96
N ALA A 72 4.50 -4.87 -22.22
CA ALA A 72 5.82 -4.68 -21.61
C ALA A 72 6.87 -5.54 -22.32
N SER A 73 8.10 -5.09 -22.34
CA SER A 73 9.30 -5.82 -22.78
C SER A 73 10.48 -5.42 -21.89
N ILE A 74 11.53 -6.20 -21.86
CA ILE A 74 12.77 -5.83 -21.18
C ILE A 74 13.41 -4.62 -21.88
N ASP A 75 13.87 -3.66 -21.11
CA ASP A 75 14.61 -2.51 -21.65
C ASP A 75 16.12 -2.79 -21.61
N TRP A 76 16.59 -3.55 -22.60
CA TRP A 76 17.99 -3.95 -22.73
C TRP A 76 18.98 -2.77 -22.76
N ARG A 77 18.53 -1.59 -23.19
CA ARG A 77 19.38 -0.40 -23.24
C ARG A 77 19.59 0.25 -21.86
N ALA A 78 18.64 0.06 -20.98
CA ALA A 78 18.67 0.59 -19.62
C ALA A 78 19.22 -0.43 -18.62
N SER A 79 19.44 -1.68 -19.03
CA SER A 79 19.98 -2.76 -18.18
C SER A 79 21.51 -2.68 -18.14
N PRO A 80 22.12 -2.04 -17.14
CA PRO A 80 23.58 -1.88 -17.05
C PRO A 80 24.27 -3.14 -16.53
N ASP A 81 23.53 -4.02 -15.86
CA ASP A 81 24.05 -5.22 -15.19
C ASP A 81 23.17 -6.42 -15.58
N THR A 82 23.62 -7.16 -16.58
CA THR A 82 22.97 -8.40 -16.99
C THR A 82 23.34 -9.60 -16.11
N ASP A 83 24.39 -9.52 -15.31
CA ASP A 83 24.93 -10.65 -14.53
C ASP A 83 23.86 -11.30 -13.64
N ARG A 84 23.03 -10.49 -12.98
CA ARG A 84 21.94 -10.99 -12.14
C ARG A 84 20.81 -11.62 -12.94
N LEU A 85 20.50 -11.06 -14.11
CA LEU A 85 19.51 -11.63 -15.02
C LEU A 85 20.03 -12.94 -15.61
N ASP A 86 21.31 -12.99 -15.94
CA ASP A 86 21.99 -14.19 -16.43
C ASP A 86 21.90 -15.31 -15.39
N GLU A 87 22.15 -15.00 -14.11
CA GLU A 87 21.99 -15.97 -13.02
C GLU A 87 20.53 -16.44 -12.88
N LEU A 88 19.55 -15.55 -12.98
CA LEU A 88 18.14 -15.94 -12.97
C LEU A 88 17.84 -16.89 -14.14
N VAL A 89 18.24 -16.51 -15.33
CA VAL A 89 17.96 -17.29 -16.56
C VAL A 89 18.58 -18.67 -16.51
N LYS A 90 19.81 -18.84 -15.99
CA LYS A 90 20.44 -20.15 -15.79
C LYS A 90 19.57 -21.14 -14.98
N HIS A 91 18.78 -20.64 -14.03
CA HIS A 91 17.85 -21.47 -13.26
C HIS A 91 16.56 -21.82 -14.02
N LEU A 92 16.31 -21.19 -15.16
CA LEU A 92 15.15 -21.44 -16.01
C LEU A 92 15.46 -22.39 -17.17
N LEU A 93 16.76 -22.65 -17.46
CA LEU A 93 17.21 -23.49 -18.56
C LEU A 93 16.92 -24.98 -18.32
N GLU A 94 16.63 -25.69 -19.39
CA GLU A 94 16.75 -27.13 -19.40
C GLU A 94 18.25 -27.53 -19.44
N HIS A 95 18.55 -28.70 -18.90
CA HIS A 95 19.96 -29.13 -18.76
C HIS A 95 20.79 -29.03 -20.04
N ALA A 96 20.19 -29.37 -21.18
CA ALA A 96 20.88 -29.32 -22.49
C ALA A 96 21.17 -27.89 -22.99
N GLU A 97 20.42 -26.88 -22.48
CA GLU A 97 20.60 -25.48 -22.86
C GLU A 97 21.77 -24.81 -22.13
N THR A 98 22.21 -25.40 -20.99
CA THR A 98 23.26 -24.81 -20.17
C THR A 98 24.61 -24.69 -20.91
N GLU A 99 24.89 -25.59 -21.85
CA GLU A 99 26.10 -25.54 -22.67
C GLU A 99 26.20 -24.26 -23.52
N TYR A 100 25.07 -23.74 -23.97
CA TYR A 100 25.01 -22.50 -24.74
C TYR A 100 25.49 -21.28 -23.92
N PHE A 101 25.17 -21.25 -22.63
CA PHE A 101 25.60 -20.21 -21.72
C PHE A 101 27.03 -20.34 -21.21
N HIS A 102 27.53 -21.60 -21.06
CA HIS A 102 28.88 -21.84 -20.58
C HIS A 102 29.98 -21.38 -21.54
N GLY A 103 29.67 -21.31 -22.84
CA GLY A 103 30.61 -20.85 -23.86
C GLY A 103 30.90 -19.34 -23.83
N GLY A 104 30.10 -18.53 -23.14
CA GLY A 104 30.30 -17.09 -22.95
C GLY A 104 30.22 -16.24 -24.23
N THR A 105 29.76 -16.83 -25.36
CA THR A 105 29.71 -16.18 -26.67
C THR A 105 28.38 -15.53 -26.98
N VAL A 106 27.35 -15.78 -26.16
CA VAL A 106 25.98 -15.32 -26.37
C VAL A 106 25.49 -14.55 -25.16
N SER A 107 24.89 -13.41 -25.42
CA SER A 107 24.26 -12.59 -24.36
C SER A 107 22.88 -13.17 -23.99
N THR A 108 22.40 -12.86 -22.79
CA THR A 108 21.04 -13.20 -22.35
C THR A 108 19.98 -12.60 -23.27
N GLU A 109 20.19 -11.40 -23.81
CA GLU A 109 19.31 -10.79 -24.80
C GLU A 109 19.19 -11.66 -26.07
N GLU A 110 20.33 -12.08 -26.64
CA GLU A 110 20.33 -12.92 -27.83
C GLU A 110 19.69 -14.31 -27.58
N TRP A 111 19.97 -14.90 -26.42
CA TRP A 111 19.35 -16.17 -26.04
C TRP A 111 17.83 -16.03 -25.87
N LEU A 112 17.35 -14.98 -25.15
CA LEU A 112 15.92 -14.72 -25.00
C LEU A 112 15.23 -14.48 -26.33
N LEU A 113 15.85 -13.76 -27.27
CA LEU A 113 15.33 -13.58 -28.61
C LEU A 113 15.15 -14.93 -29.35
N LEU A 114 16.07 -15.87 -29.15
CA LEU A 114 15.95 -17.21 -29.69
C LEU A 114 14.87 -18.03 -28.98
N ALA A 115 14.88 -18.06 -27.67
CA ALA A 115 13.92 -18.80 -26.83
C ALA A 115 12.47 -18.35 -27.04
N THR A 116 12.26 -17.06 -27.32
CA THR A 116 10.94 -16.47 -27.52
C THR A 116 10.48 -16.40 -28.97
N ARG A 117 11.24 -16.95 -29.93
CA ARG A 117 10.98 -16.80 -31.37
C ARG A 117 9.57 -17.20 -31.78
N GLU A 118 9.05 -18.30 -31.23
CA GLU A 118 7.70 -18.82 -31.52
C GLU A 118 6.68 -18.49 -30.40
N PHE A 119 7.11 -17.77 -29.36
CA PHE A 119 6.25 -17.40 -28.25
C PHE A 119 5.31 -16.25 -28.61
N ARG A 120 4.02 -16.38 -28.27
CA ARG A 120 3.03 -15.32 -28.49
C ARG A 120 3.07 -14.29 -27.36
N GLY A 121 4.09 -13.45 -27.35
CA GLY A 121 4.29 -12.43 -26.33
C GLY A 121 5.63 -11.74 -26.50
N THR A 122 6.06 -11.02 -25.48
CA THR A 122 7.38 -10.40 -25.41
C THR A 122 8.35 -11.29 -24.64
N ASP A 123 9.64 -10.95 -24.68
CA ASP A 123 10.69 -11.54 -23.83
C ASP A 123 10.31 -11.48 -22.33
N PHE A 124 9.74 -10.36 -21.90
CA PHE A 124 9.24 -10.19 -20.54
C PHE A 124 8.03 -11.10 -20.22
N ASP A 125 7.05 -11.21 -21.12
CA ASP A 125 5.89 -12.10 -20.93
C ASP A 125 6.34 -13.56 -20.79
N TRP A 126 7.31 -13.97 -21.59
CA TRP A 126 7.92 -15.31 -21.51
C TRP A 126 8.62 -15.53 -20.17
N LEU A 127 9.48 -14.60 -19.75
CA LEU A 127 10.19 -14.68 -18.48
C LEU A 127 9.22 -14.85 -17.31
N MET A 128 8.17 -14.03 -17.26
CA MET A 128 7.16 -14.12 -16.20
C MET A 128 6.37 -15.43 -16.22
N ALA A 129 6.10 -15.99 -17.43
CA ALA A 129 5.47 -17.29 -17.56
C ALA A 129 6.37 -18.41 -17.00
N GLN A 130 7.66 -18.39 -17.33
CA GLN A 130 8.62 -19.39 -16.81
C GLN A 130 8.73 -19.34 -15.29
N LEU A 131 8.78 -18.14 -14.69
CA LEU A 131 8.83 -17.98 -13.24
C LEU A 131 7.56 -18.50 -12.55
N ALA A 132 6.39 -18.35 -13.19
CA ALA A 132 5.12 -18.80 -12.65
C ALA A 132 4.95 -20.33 -12.65
N GLU A 133 5.61 -21.04 -13.59
CA GLU A 133 5.50 -22.49 -13.75
C GLU A 133 6.46 -23.29 -12.85
N ARG A 134 7.42 -22.63 -12.20
CA ARG A 134 8.44 -23.34 -11.40
C ARG A 134 7.92 -23.79 -10.04
N PRO A 135 8.21 -25.04 -9.61
CA PRO A 135 7.69 -25.63 -8.36
C PRO A 135 8.39 -25.12 -7.08
N VAL A 136 9.47 -24.34 -7.21
CA VAL A 136 10.21 -23.77 -6.08
C VAL A 136 9.35 -22.68 -5.41
N HIS A 137 9.49 -22.50 -4.10
CA HIS A 137 8.74 -21.49 -3.34
C HIS A 137 8.67 -20.16 -4.08
N GLU A 138 7.47 -19.70 -4.38
CA GLU A 138 7.18 -18.42 -5.03
C GLU A 138 7.98 -17.26 -4.42
N GLN A 139 8.14 -17.26 -3.09
CA GLN A 139 8.94 -16.26 -2.37
C GLN A 139 10.40 -16.21 -2.77
N PHE A 140 11.00 -17.32 -3.19
CA PHE A 140 12.38 -17.35 -3.68
C PHE A 140 12.49 -16.62 -5.03
N TRP A 141 11.64 -16.97 -5.98
CA TRP A 141 11.63 -16.34 -7.32
C TRP A 141 11.31 -14.86 -7.24
N ARG A 142 10.38 -14.49 -6.36
CA ARG A 142 10.07 -13.11 -6.06
C ARG A 142 11.28 -12.34 -5.58
N ALA A 143 11.95 -12.82 -4.54
CA ALA A 143 13.13 -12.17 -3.97
C ALA A 143 14.27 -12.08 -5.00
N LEU A 144 14.46 -13.11 -5.81
CA LEU A 144 15.48 -13.13 -6.86
C LEU A 144 15.14 -12.11 -7.97
N TYR A 145 13.91 -12.09 -8.44
CA TYR A 145 13.43 -11.10 -9.43
C TYR A 145 13.58 -9.67 -8.92
N ASP A 146 13.12 -9.40 -7.68
CA ASP A 146 13.20 -8.07 -7.08
C ASP A 146 14.66 -7.62 -6.90
N ALA A 147 15.59 -8.55 -6.66
CA ALA A 147 17.01 -8.23 -6.54
C ALA A 147 17.69 -7.86 -7.88
N ILE A 148 17.08 -8.21 -9.02
CA ILE A 148 17.61 -7.86 -10.35
C ILE A 148 17.35 -6.40 -10.69
N ASP A 149 16.26 -5.82 -10.18
CA ASP A 149 15.80 -4.46 -10.53
C ASP A 149 15.62 -4.29 -12.04
N LEU A 150 14.96 -5.28 -12.68
CA LEU A 150 14.87 -5.45 -14.14
C LEU A 150 14.11 -4.29 -14.79
N PRO A 151 14.78 -3.43 -15.61
CA PRO A 151 14.11 -2.32 -16.26
C PRO A 151 13.17 -2.80 -17.35
N LEU A 152 11.91 -2.40 -17.27
CA LEU A 152 10.87 -2.72 -18.25
C LEU A 152 10.50 -1.49 -19.07
N LYS A 153 10.19 -1.73 -20.34
CA LYS A 153 9.65 -0.76 -21.27
C LYS A 153 8.20 -1.09 -21.58
N CYS A 154 7.27 -0.29 -21.03
CA CYS A 154 5.83 -0.51 -21.13
C CYS A 154 5.19 0.42 -22.17
N LYS A 155 4.54 -0.13 -23.20
CA LYS A 155 3.77 0.61 -24.21
C LYS A 155 2.33 0.79 -23.70
N LEU A 156 1.95 1.99 -23.31
CA LEU A 156 0.65 2.27 -22.73
C LEU A 156 -0.44 2.38 -23.79
N ARG A 157 -1.50 1.58 -23.64
CA ARG A 157 -2.70 1.61 -24.48
C ARG A 157 -3.81 2.40 -23.81
N ASN A 158 -4.90 2.67 -24.54
CA ASN A 158 -6.08 3.31 -23.94
C ASN A 158 -6.94 2.28 -23.20
N ASN A 159 -6.46 1.81 -22.08
CA ASN A 159 -7.12 0.83 -21.20
C ASN A 159 -6.86 1.22 -19.73
N LEU A 160 -7.23 0.35 -18.80
CA LEU A 160 -7.02 0.55 -17.36
C LEU A 160 -5.55 0.83 -17.02
N TYR A 161 -4.61 0.22 -17.73
CA TYR A 161 -3.16 0.46 -17.58
C TYR A 161 -2.70 1.70 -18.38
N SER A 162 -3.39 2.82 -18.16
CA SER A 162 -2.99 4.17 -18.56
C SER A 162 -3.76 5.21 -17.73
N ARG A 163 -3.16 6.35 -17.41
CA ARG A 163 -3.86 7.47 -16.74
C ARG A 163 -5.07 7.97 -17.53
N THR A 164 -5.07 7.75 -18.84
CA THR A 164 -6.17 8.09 -19.74
C THR A 164 -7.38 7.20 -19.51
N GLY A 165 -7.16 5.89 -19.40
CA GLY A 165 -8.24 4.89 -19.29
C GLY A 165 -8.56 4.47 -17.86
N ASN A 166 -7.72 4.77 -16.87
CA ASN A 166 -7.92 4.33 -15.49
C ASN A 166 -9.10 5.04 -14.82
N ALA A 167 -10.25 4.45 -14.95
CA ALA A 167 -11.48 4.83 -14.24
C ALA A 167 -12.43 3.62 -14.18
N MET A 168 -13.08 3.45 -13.05
CA MET A 168 -14.14 2.48 -12.86
C MET A 168 -15.47 3.06 -13.35
N HIS A 169 -16.35 2.21 -13.86
CA HIS A 169 -17.70 2.65 -14.26
C HIS A 169 -18.51 3.05 -13.03
N VAL A 170 -19.21 4.18 -13.13
CA VAL A 170 -20.16 4.69 -12.14
C VAL A 170 -21.49 4.96 -12.87
N SER A 171 -22.55 4.33 -12.41
CA SER A 171 -23.89 4.46 -13.02
C SER A 171 -24.53 5.82 -12.75
N ASP A 172 -24.29 6.40 -11.56
CA ASP A 172 -24.83 7.68 -11.11
C ASP A 172 -23.70 8.64 -10.68
N PRO A 173 -23.10 9.36 -11.64
CA PRO A 173 -22.03 10.30 -11.33
C PRO A 173 -22.56 11.52 -10.56
N CYS A 174 -21.81 11.91 -9.54
CA CYS A 174 -22.11 13.09 -8.74
C CYS A 174 -21.56 14.36 -9.41
N PHE A 175 -22.43 15.34 -9.67
CA PHE A 175 -22.08 16.62 -10.26
C PHE A 175 -21.83 17.69 -9.19
N ARG A 176 -20.71 18.39 -9.28
CA ARG A 176 -20.30 19.40 -8.31
C ARG A 176 -20.74 20.80 -8.72
N ARG A 177 -21.77 21.32 -8.04
CA ARG A 177 -22.32 22.67 -8.28
C ARG A 177 -21.62 23.76 -7.45
N ASN A 178 -20.93 23.39 -6.38
CA ASN A 178 -20.28 24.32 -5.45
C ASN A 178 -18.75 24.24 -5.55
N SER A 179 -18.09 25.38 -5.25
CA SER A 179 -16.63 25.42 -5.19
C SER A 179 -16.07 24.46 -4.15
N MET A 180 -14.92 23.85 -4.46
CA MET A 180 -14.22 22.97 -3.52
C MET A 180 -13.64 23.77 -2.33
N ARG A 181 -13.85 23.28 -1.12
CA ARG A 181 -13.38 23.93 0.10
C ARG A 181 -12.17 23.19 0.66
N ASN A 182 -11.01 23.87 0.68
CA ASN A 182 -9.76 23.31 1.19
C ASN A 182 -9.63 23.34 2.73
N ARG A 183 -10.59 23.89 3.47
CA ARG A 183 -10.54 24.00 4.92
C ARG A 183 -11.67 23.23 5.57
N MET A 184 -11.33 22.52 6.66
CA MET A 184 -12.27 21.80 7.48
C MET A 184 -12.15 22.26 8.94
N ALA A 185 -13.20 22.89 9.47
CA ALA A 185 -13.20 23.43 10.82
C ALA A 185 -13.38 22.37 11.93
N PHE A 186 -14.00 21.22 11.62
CA PHE A 186 -14.43 20.21 12.60
C PHE A 186 -14.06 18.78 12.20
N ALA A 187 -12.77 18.52 11.88
CA ALA A 187 -12.32 17.22 11.42
C ALA A 187 -12.69 16.08 12.39
N LYS A 188 -12.46 16.23 13.69
CA LYS A 188 -12.79 15.23 14.71
C LYS A 188 -14.27 14.84 14.75
N ARG A 189 -15.17 15.81 14.55
CA ARG A 189 -16.63 15.57 14.49
C ARG A 189 -17.00 14.80 13.23
N GLU A 190 -16.38 15.13 12.10
CA GLU A 190 -16.63 14.45 10.83
C GLU A 190 -16.10 13.01 10.88
N ILE A 191 -14.94 12.78 11.46
CA ILE A 191 -14.35 11.44 11.62
C ILE A 191 -15.24 10.55 12.50
N ALA A 192 -15.78 11.09 13.58
CA ALA A 192 -16.64 10.35 14.50
C ALA A 192 -18.09 10.15 13.98
N ARG A 193 -18.45 10.75 12.83
CA ARG A 193 -19.78 10.60 12.24
C ARG A 193 -19.97 9.18 11.69
N PRO A 194 -21.06 8.47 12.02
CA PRO A 194 -21.33 7.14 11.47
C PRO A 194 -21.30 7.12 9.94
N LEU A 195 -20.81 6.03 9.34
CA LEU A 195 -20.96 5.76 7.92
C LEU A 195 -22.37 5.29 7.62
N ALA A 196 -22.90 5.65 6.45
CA ALA A 196 -24.18 5.11 5.96
C ALA A 196 -24.06 3.62 5.64
N ALA A 197 -22.97 3.23 4.98
CA ALA A 197 -22.65 1.85 4.67
C ALA A 197 -21.13 1.66 4.52
N LEU A 198 -20.68 0.45 4.82
CA LEU A 198 -19.34 -0.05 4.54
C LEU A 198 -19.51 -1.49 4.06
N THR A 199 -19.40 -1.71 2.76
CA THR A 199 -19.74 -2.97 2.12
C THR A 199 -18.50 -3.77 1.80
N LEU A 200 -18.43 -5.01 2.24
CA LEU A 200 -17.43 -5.98 1.77
C LEU A 200 -17.80 -6.36 0.33
N LEU A 201 -16.89 -6.13 -0.60
CA LEU A 201 -17.07 -6.46 -2.01
C LEU A 201 -16.92 -7.97 -2.23
N ASP A 202 -17.58 -8.50 -3.24
CA ASP A 202 -17.23 -9.82 -3.75
C ASP A 202 -15.83 -9.81 -4.39
N THR A 203 -15.22 -10.97 -4.54
CA THR A 203 -13.84 -11.10 -5.05
C THR A 203 -13.67 -10.49 -6.44
N THR A 204 -14.67 -10.60 -7.32
CA THR A 204 -14.62 -10.05 -8.69
C THR A 204 -14.60 -8.52 -8.68
N GLN A 205 -15.45 -7.93 -7.84
CA GLN A 205 -15.48 -6.48 -7.62
C GLN A 205 -14.18 -6.02 -6.97
N GLY A 206 -13.68 -6.79 -5.99
CA GLY A 206 -12.42 -6.53 -5.30
C GLY A 206 -11.23 -6.51 -6.26
N ILE A 207 -11.13 -7.48 -7.16
CA ILE A 207 -10.08 -7.51 -8.21
C ILE A 207 -10.11 -6.24 -9.06
N ARG A 208 -11.28 -5.78 -9.49
CA ARG A 208 -11.42 -4.54 -10.31
C ARG A 208 -10.90 -3.30 -9.57
N VAL A 209 -11.21 -3.17 -8.29
CA VAL A 209 -10.73 -2.07 -7.45
C VAL A 209 -9.22 -2.15 -7.27
N LEU A 210 -8.70 -3.34 -7.02
CA LEU A 210 -7.27 -3.58 -6.84
C LEU A 210 -6.48 -3.31 -8.12
N ASP A 211 -7.01 -3.72 -9.28
CA ASP A 211 -6.40 -3.44 -10.59
C ASP A 211 -6.35 -1.92 -10.86
N ALA A 212 -7.40 -1.18 -10.51
CA ALA A 212 -7.40 0.28 -10.61
C ALA A 212 -6.36 0.92 -9.69
N ALA A 213 -6.17 0.37 -8.48
CA ALA A 213 -5.16 0.84 -7.53
C ALA A 213 -3.75 0.57 -8.05
N ARG A 214 -3.41 -0.68 -8.40
CA ARG A 214 -2.09 -1.08 -8.94
C ARG A 214 -1.73 -0.26 -10.17
N SER A 215 -2.65 -0.15 -11.13
CA SER A 215 -2.46 0.70 -12.31
C SER A 215 -2.16 2.14 -11.93
N SER A 216 -2.92 2.73 -11.00
CA SER A 216 -2.74 4.13 -10.60
C SER A 216 -1.35 4.42 -10.05
N LEU A 217 -0.77 3.49 -9.31
CA LEU A 217 0.55 3.63 -8.72
C LEU A 217 1.65 3.34 -9.76
N ALA A 218 1.56 2.20 -10.46
CA ALA A 218 2.53 1.80 -11.46
C ALA A 218 2.76 2.89 -12.53
N LEU A 219 1.67 3.53 -12.99
CA LEU A 219 1.72 4.64 -13.95
C LEU A 219 2.38 5.92 -13.41
N ARG A 220 2.78 5.95 -12.16
CA ARG A 220 3.45 7.07 -11.48
C ARG A 220 4.77 6.63 -10.84
N HIS A 221 5.33 5.51 -11.28
CA HIS A 221 6.57 4.93 -10.74
C HIS A 221 6.48 4.75 -9.22
N ARG A 222 5.34 4.23 -8.76
CA ARG A 222 5.09 3.98 -7.34
C ARG A 222 4.55 2.59 -7.15
N GLU A 223 4.98 1.99 -6.08
CA GLU A 223 4.46 0.71 -5.59
C GLU A 223 4.32 0.79 -4.09
N THR A 224 3.42 0.01 -3.54
CA THR A 224 3.30 -0.15 -2.08
C THR A 224 2.88 -1.59 -1.77
N ASP A 225 3.41 -2.14 -0.70
CA ASP A 225 3.07 -3.48 -0.22
C ASP A 225 1.56 -3.64 0.01
N HIS A 226 0.89 -2.57 0.41
CA HIS A 226 -0.56 -2.56 0.64
C HIS A 226 -1.37 -2.98 -0.59
N PHE A 227 -0.95 -2.62 -1.81
CA PHE A 227 -1.65 -2.98 -3.04
C PHE A 227 -1.03 -4.19 -3.71
N ASN A 228 0.29 -4.35 -3.61
CA ASN A 228 0.98 -5.50 -4.17
C ASN A 228 0.50 -6.80 -3.49
N ASN A 229 0.31 -6.75 -2.17
CA ASN A 229 -0.08 -7.88 -1.33
C ASN A 229 -1.54 -7.85 -0.86
N ALA A 230 -2.40 -7.01 -1.44
CA ALA A 230 -3.80 -6.92 -1.05
C ALA A 230 -4.57 -8.21 -1.30
N ASN A 231 -5.49 -8.52 -0.38
CA ASN A 231 -6.43 -9.63 -0.50
C ASN A 231 -7.69 -9.16 -1.27
N PRO A 232 -7.94 -9.63 -2.50
CA PRO A 232 -9.14 -9.23 -3.24
C PRO A 232 -10.46 -9.67 -2.58
N GLY A 233 -10.41 -10.65 -1.68
CA GLY A 233 -11.56 -11.07 -0.86
C GLY A 233 -11.76 -10.22 0.40
N GLU A 234 -10.90 -9.24 0.67
CA GLU A 234 -11.03 -8.33 1.82
C GLU A 234 -10.93 -6.87 1.38
N ILE A 235 -11.85 -6.44 0.54
CA ILE A 235 -11.95 -5.05 0.09
C ILE A 235 -13.31 -4.49 0.50
N TYR A 236 -13.29 -3.45 1.32
CA TYR A 236 -14.46 -2.73 1.81
C TYR A 236 -14.62 -1.44 1.03
N LEU A 237 -15.83 -1.16 0.55
CA LEU A 237 -16.15 0.09 -0.13
C LEU A 237 -17.10 0.94 0.73
N ALA A 238 -16.73 2.18 0.96
CA ALA A 238 -17.54 3.17 1.65
C ALA A 238 -17.84 4.35 0.74
N GLU A 239 -19.13 4.64 0.49
CA GLU A 239 -19.57 5.87 -0.13
C GLU A 239 -19.61 6.98 0.91
N VAL A 240 -18.76 8.00 0.75
CA VAL A 240 -18.61 9.07 1.74
C VAL A 240 -19.28 10.37 1.34
N GLY A 241 -19.95 10.38 0.18
CA GLY A 241 -20.66 11.51 -0.37
C GLY A 241 -19.87 12.29 -1.41
N LYS A 242 -20.51 13.20 -2.11
CA LYS A 242 -19.94 14.04 -3.16
C LYS A 242 -19.30 13.26 -4.32
N GLY A 243 -19.79 12.05 -4.62
CA GLY A 243 -19.23 11.16 -5.61
C GLY A 243 -17.90 10.53 -5.21
N VAL A 244 -17.52 10.64 -3.94
CA VAL A 244 -16.29 10.05 -3.41
C VAL A 244 -16.60 8.73 -2.70
N SER A 245 -15.85 7.70 -3.06
CA SER A 245 -15.79 6.43 -2.35
C SER A 245 -14.36 6.13 -1.89
N ILE A 246 -14.26 5.37 -0.80
CA ILE A 246 -12.99 4.91 -0.24
C ILE A 246 -13.04 3.40 -0.20
N ALA A 247 -12.10 2.76 -0.90
CA ALA A 247 -11.89 1.33 -0.83
C ALA A 247 -10.78 1.04 0.18
N LEU A 248 -11.08 0.26 1.22
CA LEU A 248 -10.14 -0.19 2.25
C LEU A 248 -9.82 -1.67 2.02
N MET A 249 -8.55 -2.06 1.97
CA MET A 249 -8.07 -3.37 1.54
C MET A 249 -7.18 -4.00 2.60
N GLY A 250 -7.51 -5.22 3.04
CA GLY A 250 -6.63 -6.03 3.89
C GLY A 250 -5.57 -6.77 3.07
N LEU A 251 -4.58 -7.35 3.76
CA LEU A 251 -3.50 -8.12 3.15
C LEU A 251 -3.84 -9.62 3.08
N LEU A 252 -3.21 -10.31 2.12
CA LEU A 252 -3.19 -11.77 2.06
C LEU A 252 -2.63 -12.34 3.37
N PRO A 253 -3.17 -13.43 3.92
CA PRO A 253 -2.81 -13.94 5.24
C PRO A 253 -1.31 -14.23 5.45
N ASP A 254 -0.61 -14.65 4.42
CA ASP A 254 0.82 -14.91 4.43
C ASP A 254 1.70 -13.65 4.28
N ARG A 255 1.08 -12.51 3.95
CA ARG A 255 1.70 -11.21 3.73
C ARG A 255 1.42 -10.19 4.83
N ARG A 256 0.66 -10.57 5.85
CA ARG A 256 0.30 -9.70 6.98
C ARG A 256 1.50 -9.40 7.87
N ASP A 257 1.59 -8.16 8.31
CA ASP A 257 2.62 -7.72 9.26
C ASP A 257 2.50 -8.50 10.59
N PRO A 258 3.61 -8.73 11.31
CA PRO A 258 3.59 -9.56 12.51
C PRO A 258 2.61 -9.08 13.59
N LEU A 259 2.62 -7.81 13.95
CA LEU A 259 1.86 -7.27 15.07
C LEU A 259 0.72 -6.35 14.66
N GLU A 260 0.91 -5.56 13.61
CA GLU A 260 -0.07 -4.60 13.13
C GLU A 260 -1.09 -5.24 12.18
N CYS A 261 -2.28 -4.69 12.12
CA CYS A 261 -3.20 -4.91 11.02
C CYS A 261 -2.98 -3.81 9.98
N THR A 262 -2.47 -4.19 8.84
CA THR A 262 -2.12 -3.24 7.79
C THR A 262 -3.17 -3.27 6.68
N MET A 263 -3.76 -2.11 6.42
CA MET A 263 -4.77 -1.94 5.37
C MET A 263 -4.37 -0.84 4.41
N GLY A 264 -4.38 -1.15 3.11
CA GLY A 264 -4.30 -0.13 2.07
C GLY A 264 -5.63 0.58 1.87
N TYR A 265 -5.62 1.80 1.32
CA TYR A 265 -6.84 2.44 0.88
C TYR A 265 -6.65 3.21 -0.43
N LEU A 266 -7.68 3.15 -1.28
CA LEU A 266 -7.80 3.91 -2.52
C LEU A 266 -8.94 4.91 -2.40
N ILE A 267 -8.68 6.17 -2.77
CA ILE A 267 -9.70 7.21 -2.84
C ILE A 267 -10.14 7.34 -4.29
N LEU A 268 -11.42 7.15 -4.52
CA LEU A 268 -12.05 7.27 -5.82
C LEU A 268 -12.98 8.49 -5.85
N SER A 269 -12.99 9.24 -6.94
CA SER A 269 -14.00 10.29 -7.20
C SER A 269 -14.65 10.01 -8.54
N ASN A 270 -15.97 9.79 -8.54
CA ASN A 270 -16.71 9.32 -9.72
C ASN A 270 -15.99 8.15 -10.44
N GLY A 271 -15.52 7.17 -9.66
CA GLY A 271 -14.80 6.00 -10.15
C GLY A 271 -13.34 6.24 -10.57
N VAL A 272 -12.87 7.48 -10.54
CA VAL A 272 -11.47 7.82 -10.89
C VAL A 272 -10.59 7.74 -9.64
N PRO A 273 -9.50 6.96 -9.64
CA PRO A 273 -8.50 6.99 -8.58
C PRO A 273 -7.86 8.37 -8.46
N ILE A 274 -8.01 9.02 -7.30
CA ILE A 274 -7.49 10.37 -7.05
C ILE A 274 -6.44 10.43 -5.96
N GLY A 275 -6.32 9.38 -5.13
CA GLY A 275 -5.37 9.32 -4.04
C GLY A 275 -5.36 7.96 -3.37
N TYR A 276 -4.37 7.73 -2.51
CA TYR A 276 -4.14 6.46 -1.85
C TYR A 276 -3.36 6.63 -0.54
N GLY A 277 -3.24 5.55 0.19
CA GLY A 277 -2.38 5.42 1.36
C GLY A 277 -2.55 4.08 2.06
N GLY A 278 -2.02 4.01 3.27
CA GLY A 278 -2.15 2.85 4.15
C GLY A 278 -2.48 3.26 5.57
N ALA A 279 -2.94 2.31 6.36
CA ALA A 279 -3.20 2.43 7.78
C ALA A 279 -2.65 1.19 8.50
N SER A 280 -1.63 1.37 9.33
CA SER A 280 -1.10 0.34 10.24
C SER A 280 -1.79 0.48 11.58
N ILE A 281 -2.63 -0.49 11.92
CA ILE A 281 -3.54 -0.48 13.06
C ILE A 281 -2.97 -1.34 14.18
N LEU A 282 -2.78 -0.74 15.35
CA LEU A 282 -2.32 -1.42 16.55
C LEU A 282 -3.16 -0.96 17.77
N PHE A 283 -3.92 -1.87 18.39
CA PHE A 283 -4.86 -1.56 19.47
C PHE A 283 -5.84 -0.45 19.07
N HIS A 284 -5.78 0.71 19.75
CA HIS A 284 -6.67 1.85 19.52
C HIS A 284 -6.08 2.93 18.58
N GLN A 285 -4.90 2.67 18.02
CA GLN A 285 -4.20 3.64 17.17
C GLN A 285 -4.07 3.15 15.72
N ALA A 286 -4.01 4.08 14.79
CA ALA A 286 -3.67 3.84 13.40
C ALA A 286 -2.59 4.83 12.96
N ASN A 287 -1.44 4.32 12.50
CA ASN A 287 -0.45 5.12 11.82
C ASN A 287 -0.85 5.23 10.35
N THR A 288 -1.03 6.44 9.83
CA THR A 288 -1.57 6.64 8.50
C THR A 288 -1.20 8.00 7.91
N GLY A 289 -1.07 8.06 6.58
CA GLY A 289 -0.79 9.27 5.81
C GLY A 289 -1.64 9.31 4.54
N ILE A 290 -1.68 10.44 3.85
CA ILE A 290 -2.46 10.62 2.62
C ILE A 290 -1.59 11.08 1.46
N ASN A 291 -1.79 10.45 0.31
CA ASN A 291 -1.21 10.86 -0.96
C ASN A 291 -2.34 11.17 -1.95
N ILE A 292 -2.42 12.42 -2.39
CA ILE A 292 -3.29 12.83 -3.50
C ILE A 292 -2.43 12.97 -4.75
N PHE A 293 -2.84 12.33 -5.85
CA PHE A 293 -2.11 12.44 -7.11
C PHE A 293 -2.09 13.88 -7.61
N ASP A 294 -0.99 14.28 -8.25
CA ASP A 294 -0.68 15.68 -8.60
C ASP A 294 -1.78 16.37 -9.39
N GLU A 295 -2.40 15.66 -10.35
CA GLU A 295 -3.48 16.19 -11.15
C GLU A 295 -4.77 16.49 -10.38
N TYR A 296 -4.92 15.96 -9.16
CA TYR A 296 -6.07 16.16 -8.29
C TYR A 296 -5.73 17.00 -7.06
N ARG A 297 -4.49 17.50 -6.93
CA ARG A 297 -4.12 18.48 -5.90
C ARG A 297 -4.92 19.77 -6.11
N GLY A 298 -5.32 20.40 -5.01
CA GLY A 298 -6.25 21.53 -5.03
C GLY A 298 -7.72 21.14 -4.85
N SER A 299 -8.03 19.82 -4.82
CA SER A 299 -9.32 19.31 -4.36
C SER A 299 -9.47 19.48 -2.83
N GLU A 300 -10.57 18.96 -2.26
CA GLU A 300 -10.88 19.05 -0.83
C GLU A 300 -9.99 18.12 0.03
N ALA A 301 -8.66 18.22 -0.03
CA ALA A 301 -7.72 17.30 0.62
C ALA A 301 -7.99 17.11 2.12
N ALA A 302 -8.32 18.19 2.84
CA ALA A 302 -8.64 18.11 4.26
C ALA A 302 -9.93 17.30 4.53
N TRP A 303 -10.94 17.45 3.67
CA TRP A 303 -12.17 16.68 3.77
C TRP A 303 -11.94 15.22 3.38
N LEU A 304 -11.21 14.96 2.28
CA LEU A 304 -10.84 13.60 1.86
C LEU A 304 -10.09 12.87 2.97
N TRP A 305 -9.13 13.54 3.61
CA TRP A 305 -8.40 12.96 4.72
C TRP A 305 -9.28 12.62 5.92
N ALA A 306 -10.23 13.51 6.27
CA ALA A 306 -11.19 13.22 7.32
C ALA A 306 -12.09 12.02 6.97
N GLN A 307 -12.49 11.84 5.69
CA GLN A 307 -13.26 10.68 5.26
C GLN A 307 -12.44 9.38 5.34
N VAL A 308 -11.15 9.38 4.97
CA VAL A 308 -10.27 8.21 5.13
C VAL A 308 -10.23 7.80 6.61
N MET A 309 -9.93 8.74 7.51
CA MET A 309 -9.90 8.45 8.94
C MET A 309 -11.26 7.98 9.47
N ARG A 310 -12.37 8.51 8.94
CA ARG A 310 -13.73 8.07 9.28
C ARG A 310 -13.97 6.62 8.89
N VAL A 311 -13.54 6.20 7.70
CA VAL A 311 -13.66 4.81 7.24
C VAL A 311 -12.80 3.88 8.09
N VAL A 312 -11.54 4.25 8.36
CA VAL A 312 -10.65 3.48 9.25
C VAL A 312 -11.24 3.38 10.67
N HIS A 313 -11.75 4.49 11.23
CA HIS A 313 -12.42 4.49 12.52
C HIS A 313 -13.63 3.56 12.56
N ALA A 314 -14.50 3.66 11.57
CA ALA A 314 -15.71 2.83 11.49
C ALA A 314 -15.38 1.33 11.38
N GLN A 315 -14.33 0.99 10.62
CA GLN A 315 -13.95 -0.41 10.39
C GLN A 315 -13.21 -1.04 11.56
N SER A 316 -12.23 -0.33 12.14
CA SER A 316 -11.34 -0.86 13.18
C SER A 316 -11.72 -0.45 14.60
N GLY A 317 -12.43 0.66 14.75
CA GLY A 317 -12.69 1.30 16.03
C GLY A 317 -11.49 2.08 16.59
N CYS A 318 -10.47 2.37 15.78
CA CYS A 318 -9.35 3.22 16.17
C CYS A 318 -9.82 4.61 16.55
N THR A 319 -9.26 5.15 17.63
CA THR A 319 -9.62 6.47 18.18
C THR A 319 -8.46 7.45 18.19
N ARG A 320 -7.27 6.99 17.81
CA ARG A 320 -6.06 7.78 17.67
C ARG A 320 -5.47 7.57 16.28
N PHE A 321 -5.15 8.67 15.62
CA PHE A 321 -4.52 8.67 14.30
C PHE A 321 -3.15 9.31 14.43
N ILE A 322 -2.10 8.56 14.05
CA ILE A 322 -0.72 9.00 14.11
C ILE A 322 -0.29 9.35 12.69
N ALA A 323 0.40 10.46 12.55
CA ALA A 323 1.18 10.79 11.37
C ALA A 323 2.65 10.81 11.80
N ASN A 324 3.48 10.01 11.15
CA ASN A 324 4.90 9.93 11.44
C ASN A 324 5.68 11.11 10.83
N PRO A 325 6.90 11.37 11.27
CA PRO A 325 7.72 12.51 10.84
C PRO A 325 7.94 12.60 9.34
N TYR A 326 8.04 11.49 8.62
CA TYR A 326 8.17 11.45 7.16
C TYR A 326 7.03 12.17 6.44
N GLN A 327 5.79 12.11 6.99
CA GLN A 327 4.60 12.75 6.39
C GLN A 327 4.70 14.28 6.31
N PHE A 328 5.59 14.90 7.09
CA PHE A 328 5.70 16.35 7.15
C PHE A 328 7.14 16.87 7.13
N GLY A 329 8.15 16.03 6.82
CA GLY A 329 9.42 16.57 6.42
C GLY A 329 10.69 15.82 6.81
N GLU A 330 10.65 14.80 7.67
CA GLU A 330 11.80 13.94 7.90
C GLU A 330 12.07 13.13 6.62
N ASP A 331 13.27 13.27 6.06
CA ASP A 331 13.68 12.66 4.80
C ASP A 331 12.71 12.87 3.62
N ASN A 332 11.83 13.87 3.73
CA ASN A 332 10.81 14.21 2.75
C ASN A 332 10.84 15.71 2.40
N THR A 333 11.69 16.07 1.47
CA THR A 333 11.89 17.45 1.03
C THR A 333 10.62 18.09 0.44
N GLU A 334 9.76 17.29 -0.24
CA GLU A 334 8.49 17.78 -0.81
C GLU A 334 7.52 18.20 0.31
N ALA A 335 7.42 17.38 1.36
CA ALA A 335 6.58 17.69 2.52
C ALA A 335 7.06 18.94 3.26
N LEU A 336 8.38 19.15 3.41
CA LEU A 336 8.94 20.38 3.95
C LEU A 336 8.57 21.61 3.10
N LYS A 337 8.77 21.54 1.79
CA LYS A 337 8.48 22.64 0.86
C LYS A 337 7.00 22.99 0.83
N SER A 338 6.12 21.99 0.90
CA SER A 338 4.66 22.19 0.90
C SER A 338 4.12 22.68 2.25
N GLY A 339 4.92 22.61 3.33
CA GLY A 339 4.47 22.92 4.68
C GLY A 339 3.43 21.91 5.20
N ALA A 340 3.58 20.64 4.89
CA ALA A 340 2.66 19.57 5.22
C ALA A 340 2.38 19.47 6.73
N PHE A 341 3.35 19.80 7.60
CA PHE A 341 3.14 19.87 9.05
C PHE A 341 1.89 20.69 9.41
N TRP A 342 1.72 21.86 8.78
CA TRP A 342 0.60 22.75 9.08
C TRP A 342 -0.74 22.25 8.53
N PHE A 343 -0.73 21.37 7.54
CA PHE A 343 -1.93 20.66 7.10
C PHE A 343 -2.47 19.77 8.22
N TYR A 344 -1.63 18.90 8.79
CA TYR A 344 -1.99 18.04 9.91
C TYR A 344 -2.36 18.84 11.16
N TYR A 345 -1.58 19.88 11.49
CA TYR A 345 -1.83 20.70 12.66
C TYR A 345 -3.20 21.39 12.63
N ARG A 346 -3.60 21.91 11.45
CA ARG A 346 -4.92 22.55 11.26
C ARG A 346 -6.08 21.56 11.35
N LEU A 347 -5.86 20.29 11.03
CA LEU A 347 -6.84 19.21 11.19
C LEU A 347 -7.00 18.77 12.66
N GLY A 348 -6.16 19.27 13.56
CA GLY A 348 -6.24 18.96 14.98
C GLY A 348 -5.21 17.96 15.50
N TYR A 349 -4.26 17.54 14.66
CA TYR A 349 -3.09 16.79 15.12
C TYR A 349 -2.20 17.66 16.00
N ARG A 350 -1.53 17.03 16.96
CA ARG A 350 -0.57 17.70 17.85
C ARG A 350 0.67 16.84 18.02
N PRO A 351 1.89 17.42 18.04
CA PRO A 351 3.12 16.69 18.33
C PRO A 351 3.02 15.91 19.64
N VAL A 352 3.55 14.71 19.64
CA VAL A 352 3.62 13.85 20.84
C VAL A 352 4.64 14.42 21.82
N ASP A 353 5.80 14.85 21.34
CA ASP A 353 6.82 15.49 22.15
C ASP A 353 6.37 16.85 22.69
N PRO A 354 6.44 17.10 24.02
CA PRO A 354 6.01 18.34 24.64
C PRO A 354 6.80 19.58 24.19
N GLY A 355 8.12 19.43 23.95
CA GLY A 355 8.99 20.51 23.49
C GLY A 355 8.63 20.94 22.07
N VAL A 356 8.52 19.98 21.14
CA VAL A 356 8.07 20.24 19.78
C VAL A 356 6.67 20.83 19.75
N ARG A 357 5.76 20.35 20.61
CA ARG A 357 4.40 20.90 20.76
C ARG A 357 4.41 22.37 21.18
N LYS A 358 5.30 22.74 22.11
CA LYS A 358 5.45 24.13 22.55
C LYS A 358 5.87 25.04 21.40
N VAL A 359 6.88 24.62 20.63
CA VAL A 359 7.34 25.33 19.43
C VAL A 359 6.22 25.45 18.39
N ALA A 360 5.51 24.35 18.11
CA ALA A 360 4.41 24.32 17.17
C ALA A 360 3.29 25.30 17.55
N ASN A 361 2.94 25.38 18.85
CA ASN A 361 1.94 26.32 19.34
C ASN A 361 2.37 27.79 19.15
N GLN A 362 3.63 28.10 19.40
CA GLN A 362 4.18 29.47 19.20
C GLN A 362 4.19 29.85 17.72
N GLU A 363 4.69 28.97 16.87
CA GLU A 363 4.73 29.20 15.43
C GLU A 363 3.31 29.33 14.82
N PHE A 364 2.36 28.52 15.27
CA PHE A 364 0.98 28.62 14.78
C PHE A 364 0.33 29.95 15.15
N ARG A 365 0.62 30.49 16.33
CA ARG A 365 0.19 31.86 16.74
C ARG A 365 0.76 32.91 15.79
N ARG A 366 2.07 32.81 15.42
CA ARG A 366 2.71 33.73 14.46
C ARG A 366 2.05 33.68 13.08
N ILE A 367 1.77 32.47 12.57
CA ILE A 367 1.08 32.25 11.29
C ILE A 367 -0.34 32.84 11.32
N THR A 368 -1.03 32.74 12.47
CA THR A 368 -2.40 33.26 12.61
C THR A 368 -2.43 34.78 12.67
N LEU A 369 -1.47 35.39 13.36
CA LEU A 369 -1.39 36.84 13.53
C LEU A 369 -0.84 37.55 12.28
N ARG A 370 0.02 36.91 11.52
CA ARG A 370 0.71 37.52 10.36
C ARG A 370 0.47 36.67 9.12
N LYS A 371 -0.43 37.11 8.23
CA LYS A 371 -0.82 36.34 7.03
C LYS A 371 0.36 35.99 6.09
N GLU A 372 1.36 36.89 6.02
CA GLU A 372 2.56 36.73 5.19
C GLU A 372 3.64 35.87 5.84
N TYR A 373 3.52 35.57 7.13
CA TYR A 373 4.51 34.77 7.83
C TYR A 373 4.51 33.30 7.37
N ARG A 374 5.68 32.77 7.12
CA ARG A 374 5.94 31.35 6.85
C ARG A 374 7.02 30.85 7.78
N SER A 375 6.82 29.68 8.35
CA SER A 375 7.82 29.07 9.24
C SER A 375 9.11 28.79 8.48
N PRO A 376 10.28 29.18 9.03
CA PRO A 376 11.58 28.85 8.44
C PRO A 376 11.76 27.34 8.27
N VAL A 377 12.54 26.94 7.25
CA VAL A 377 12.82 25.51 6.97
C VAL A 377 13.46 24.81 8.17
N ALA A 378 14.38 25.49 8.89
CA ALA A 378 14.97 24.93 10.12
C ALA A 378 13.92 24.61 11.19
N THR A 379 12.92 25.52 11.36
CA THR A 379 11.80 25.27 12.27
C THR A 379 10.95 24.10 11.81
N LEU A 380 10.65 24.01 10.51
CA LEU A 380 9.87 22.87 9.97
C LEU A 380 10.62 21.53 10.15
N ARG A 381 11.94 21.49 9.97
CA ARG A 381 12.75 20.29 10.27
C ARG A 381 12.68 19.93 11.75
N HIS A 382 12.78 20.89 12.66
CA HIS A 382 12.64 20.63 14.08
C HIS A 382 11.21 20.14 14.42
N LEU A 383 10.17 20.70 13.81
CA LEU A 383 8.80 20.23 13.98
C LEU A 383 8.59 18.81 13.45
N ALA A 384 9.36 18.38 12.45
CA ALA A 384 9.30 17.05 11.86
C ALA A 384 10.09 15.99 12.64
N THR A 385 10.58 16.25 13.84
CA THR A 385 11.28 15.25 14.68
C THR A 385 10.35 14.46 15.62
N SER A 386 9.06 14.74 15.62
CA SER A 386 8.10 14.10 16.53
C SER A 386 6.87 13.65 15.78
N ASP A 387 6.39 12.46 16.09
CA ASP A 387 5.05 12.04 15.67
C ASP A 387 4.00 13.09 16.01
N MET A 388 2.97 13.17 15.20
CA MET A 388 1.77 13.93 15.50
C MET A 388 0.58 13.00 15.71
N VAL A 389 -0.24 13.28 16.72
CA VAL A 389 -1.43 12.48 17.04
C VAL A 389 -2.70 13.35 16.98
N LEU A 390 -3.74 12.79 16.32
CA LEU A 390 -5.11 13.28 16.41
C LEU A 390 -5.91 12.30 17.29
N VAL A 391 -6.49 12.80 18.37
CA VAL A 391 -7.27 12.01 19.32
C VAL A 391 -8.74 12.36 19.19
N LEU A 392 -9.59 11.34 18.98
CA LEU A 392 -11.04 11.54 18.92
C LEU A 392 -11.63 11.74 20.33
N PRO A 393 -12.77 12.44 20.47
CA PRO A 393 -13.39 12.69 21.78
C PRO A 393 -13.78 11.44 22.56
N VAL A 394 -14.05 10.34 21.85
CA VAL A 394 -14.43 9.04 22.43
C VAL A 394 -13.23 8.17 22.86
N ALA A 395 -12.01 8.68 22.71
CA ALA A 395 -10.81 7.92 23.06
C ALA A 395 -10.67 7.75 24.58
N ARG A 396 -10.44 6.51 25.01
CA ARG A 396 -10.01 6.22 26.38
C ARG A 396 -8.53 6.57 26.54
N GLN A 397 -8.11 6.87 27.77
CA GLN A 397 -6.69 7.02 28.08
C GLN A 397 -6.01 5.67 27.89
N SER A 398 -5.03 5.59 26.98
CA SER A 398 -4.16 4.44 26.79
C SER A 398 -2.81 4.93 26.28
N GLN A 399 -1.78 4.12 26.45
CA GLN A 399 -0.43 4.40 25.98
C GLN A 399 -0.41 4.45 24.44
N LEU A 400 0.46 5.28 23.86
CA LEU A 400 0.82 5.21 22.45
C LEU A 400 1.95 4.20 22.28
N PHE A 401 1.85 3.37 21.25
CA PHE A 401 2.86 2.40 20.89
C PHE A 401 3.70 2.98 19.76
N SER A 402 5.01 3.07 19.99
CA SER A 402 5.99 3.56 19.02
C SER A 402 6.61 2.41 18.22
N GLU A 403 7.30 2.73 17.13
CA GLU A 403 8.11 1.75 16.37
C GLU A 403 9.11 1.03 17.28
N SER A 404 9.77 1.74 18.19
CA SER A 404 10.69 1.14 19.15
C SER A 404 10.03 0.11 20.09
N TRP A 405 8.72 0.18 20.29
CA TRP A 405 7.98 -0.85 21.02
C TRP A 405 7.84 -2.12 20.17
N ILE A 406 7.56 -1.98 18.88
CA ILE A 406 7.47 -3.10 17.92
C ILE A 406 8.82 -3.80 17.80
N GLU A 407 9.91 -3.03 17.68
CA GLU A 407 11.29 -3.56 17.65
C GLU A 407 11.62 -4.37 18.90
N ARG A 408 11.24 -3.88 20.09
CA ARG A 408 11.44 -4.63 21.35
C ARG A 408 10.67 -5.96 21.34
N CYS A 409 9.48 -6.01 20.78
CA CYS A 409 8.75 -7.27 20.61
C CYS A 409 9.54 -8.27 19.73
N GLY A 410 10.17 -7.80 18.66
CA GLY A 410 11.04 -8.60 17.81
C GLY A 410 12.27 -9.15 18.57
N LEU A 411 12.92 -8.30 19.39
CA LEU A 411 14.06 -8.72 20.23
C LEU A 411 13.65 -9.77 21.27
N LEU A 412 12.48 -9.63 21.89
CA LEU A 412 11.93 -10.62 22.82
C LEU A 412 11.71 -11.97 22.13
N ALA A 413 11.14 -11.98 20.93
CA ALA A 413 10.95 -13.19 20.14
C ALA A 413 12.29 -13.86 19.79
N THR A 414 13.28 -13.09 19.37
CA THR A 414 14.64 -13.57 19.08
C THR A 414 15.28 -14.18 20.34
N SER A 415 15.17 -13.51 21.48
CA SER A 415 15.70 -13.97 22.75
C SER A 415 15.06 -15.28 23.22
N ALA A 416 13.75 -15.43 23.03
CA ALA A 416 13.02 -16.67 23.37
C ALA A 416 13.51 -17.87 22.54
N LEU A 417 13.81 -17.66 21.25
CA LEU A 417 14.36 -18.70 20.40
C LEU A 417 15.84 -19.01 20.73
N ALA A 418 16.63 -18.00 21.07
CA ALA A 418 18.03 -18.17 21.43
C ALA A 418 18.26 -18.84 22.79
N ALA A 419 17.26 -18.77 23.68
CA ALA A 419 17.33 -19.42 25.00
C ALA A 419 17.38 -20.96 24.92
N ALA A 420 16.95 -21.56 23.82
CA ALA A 420 17.05 -22.98 23.53
C ALA A 420 18.49 -23.32 23.09
N ARG A 421 19.40 -23.46 24.06
CA ARG A 421 20.82 -23.73 23.80
C ARG A 421 21.00 -25.05 23.05
N GLN A 422 21.92 -25.09 22.09
CA GLN A 422 22.39 -26.28 21.34
C GLN A 422 21.36 -26.91 20.39
N LEU A 423 20.22 -26.31 20.16
CA LEU A 423 19.23 -26.78 19.21
C LEU A 423 19.37 -26.08 17.85
N SER A 424 18.97 -26.76 16.78
CA SER A 424 18.76 -26.10 15.50
C SER A 424 17.65 -25.05 15.63
N ARG A 425 17.63 -24.07 14.76
CA ARG A 425 16.57 -23.02 14.76
C ARG A 425 15.18 -23.63 14.67
N LYS A 426 15.03 -24.73 13.92
CA LYS A 426 13.76 -25.48 13.80
C LYS A 426 13.35 -26.09 15.12
N GLU A 427 14.26 -26.84 15.79
CA GLU A 427 13.98 -27.48 17.09
C GLU A 427 13.70 -26.44 18.17
N ALA A 428 14.39 -25.29 18.16
CA ALA A 428 14.10 -24.18 19.06
C ALA A 428 12.66 -23.66 18.86
N LEU A 429 12.23 -23.52 17.62
CA LEU A 429 10.85 -23.11 17.29
C LEU A 429 9.84 -24.16 17.74
N ASP A 430 10.08 -25.44 17.45
CA ASP A 430 9.18 -26.54 17.82
C ASP A 430 9.00 -26.61 19.35
N ASN A 431 10.08 -26.44 20.13
CA ASN A 431 10.02 -26.38 21.59
C ASN A 431 9.23 -25.17 22.11
N VAL A 432 9.45 -23.99 21.49
CA VAL A 432 8.71 -22.78 21.86
C VAL A 432 7.22 -22.93 21.53
N VAL A 433 6.88 -23.53 20.40
CA VAL A 433 5.49 -23.82 20.01
C VAL A 433 4.84 -24.78 21.01
N ALA A 434 5.53 -25.86 21.38
CA ALA A 434 5.00 -26.82 22.35
C ALA A 434 4.75 -26.17 23.73
N LYS A 435 5.69 -25.31 24.18
CA LYS A 435 5.53 -24.53 25.43
C LYS A 435 4.30 -23.63 25.39
N VAL A 436 4.08 -22.90 24.29
CA VAL A 436 2.95 -21.97 24.15
C VAL A 436 1.64 -22.74 24.00
N MET A 437 1.62 -23.86 23.26
CA MET A 437 0.45 -24.74 23.17
C MET A 437 0.01 -25.21 24.56
N ASN A 438 0.94 -25.70 25.37
CA ASN A 438 0.65 -26.13 26.74
C ASN A 438 0.11 -24.99 27.60
N ALA A 439 0.74 -23.79 27.53
CA ALA A 439 0.29 -22.63 28.32
C ALA A 439 -1.10 -22.11 27.93
N LEU A 440 -1.52 -22.33 26.68
CA LEU A 440 -2.82 -21.92 26.14
C LEU A 440 -3.85 -23.07 26.07
N ASP A 441 -3.55 -24.22 26.65
CA ASP A 441 -4.42 -25.40 26.65
C ASP A 441 -4.78 -25.92 25.23
N VAL A 442 -3.86 -25.78 24.28
CA VAL A 442 -4.02 -26.26 22.88
C VAL A 442 -3.46 -27.68 22.79
N ARG A 443 -4.34 -28.68 22.57
CA ARG A 443 -3.92 -30.10 22.47
C ARG A 443 -3.36 -30.44 21.08
N THR A 444 -4.02 -29.96 20.02
CA THR A 444 -3.63 -30.17 18.63
C THR A 444 -4.02 -28.98 17.77
N MET A 445 -3.34 -28.81 16.64
CA MET A 445 -3.65 -27.81 15.60
C MET A 445 -4.05 -28.49 14.27
N GLU A 446 -4.25 -29.81 14.23
CA GLU A 446 -4.51 -30.54 12.98
C GLU A 446 -5.78 -30.06 12.29
N ASP A 447 -6.84 -29.81 13.06
CA ASP A 447 -8.13 -29.33 12.57
C ASP A 447 -8.17 -27.84 12.26
N TRP A 448 -7.04 -27.13 12.43
CA TRP A 448 -7.01 -25.71 12.14
C TRP A 448 -6.73 -25.45 10.66
N PRO A 449 -7.36 -24.43 10.04
CA PRO A 449 -6.96 -23.95 8.73
C PRO A 449 -5.46 -23.66 8.70
N ALA A 450 -4.81 -24.01 7.59
CA ALA A 450 -3.35 -23.90 7.45
C ALA A 450 -2.81 -22.50 7.79
N GLN A 451 -3.52 -21.45 7.38
CA GLN A 451 -3.14 -20.06 7.63
C GLN A 451 -3.25 -19.69 9.13
N GLN A 452 -4.26 -20.21 9.85
CA GLN A 452 -4.38 -19.97 11.28
C GLN A 452 -3.28 -20.69 12.06
N ARG A 453 -2.93 -21.91 11.66
CA ARG A 453 -1.82 -22.67 12.23
C ARG A 453 -0.49 -21.94 12.00
N ALA A 454 -0.24 -21.49 10.77
CA ALA A 454 0.97 -20.74 10.44
C ALA A 454 1.07 -19.44 11.25
N ALA A 455 -0.01 -18.68 11.38
CA ALA A 455 -0.04 -17.45 12.17
C ALA A 455 0.26 -17.73 13.65
N PHE A 456 -0.37 -18.74 14.23
CA PHE A 456 -0.09 -19.15 15.63
C PHE A 456 1.38 -19.49 15.84
N ILE A 457 1.97 -20.33 14.98
CA ILE A 457 3.39 -20.71 15.05
C ILE A 457 4.30 -19.48 14.97
N ARG A 458 4.00 -18.55 14.07
CA ARG A 458 4.79 -17.30 13.89
C ARG A 458 4.77 -16.42 15.14
N PHE A 459 3.68 -16.41 15.90
CA PHE A 459 3.58 -15.64 17.15
C PHE A 459 4.23 -16.32 18.36
N CYS A 460 4.36 -17.64 18.37
CA CYS A 460 4.85 -18.38 19.53
C CYS A 460 6.16 -17.84 20.13
N PRO A 461 7.18 -17.42 19.34
CA PRO A 461 8.39 -16.86 19.91
C PRO A 461 8.17 -15.62 20.78
N LEU A 462 7.28 -14.72 20.36
CA LEU A 462 6.91 -13.55 21.15
C LEU A 462 6.09 -13.93 22.39
N ILE A 463 5.11 -14.80 22.20
CA ILE A 463 4.20 -15.22 23.26
C ILE A 463 4.93 -16.02 24.36
N ALA A 464 5.95 -16.79 24.00
CA ALA A 464 6.79 -17.53 24.96
C ALA A 464 7.58 -16.62 25.93
N ALA A 465 7.75 -15.35 25.57
CA ALA A 465 8.37 -14.34 26.45
C ALA A 465 7.41 -13.79 27.51
N LEU A 466 6.10 -14.11 27.41
CA LEU A 466 5.09 -13.69 28.37
C LEU A 466 4.91 -14.74 29.47
N ASP A 467 4.66 -14.28 30.71
CA ASP A 467 4.32 -15.15 31.83
C ASP A 467 2.83 -15.52 31.78
N LEU A 468 2.45 -16.40 30.83
CA LEU A 468 1.07 -16.83 30.64
C LEU A 468 0.50 -17.61 31.84
N ALA A 469 1.35 -18.16 32.70
CA ALA A 469 0.90 -18.91 33.89
C ALA A 469 0.18 -17.99 34.90
N SER A 470 0.56 -16.72 34.97
CA SER A 470 -0.10 -15.72 35.80
C SER A 470 -1.42 -15.18 35.23
N TRP A 471 -1.73 -15.49 33.95
CA TRP A 471 -2.90 -14.94 33.29
C TRP A 471 -4.17 -15.71 33.60
N PRO A 472 -5.31 -15.03 33.84
CA PRO A 472 -6.60 -15.67 33.94
C PRO A 472 -6.94 -16.55 32.72
N ALA A 473 -7.62 -17.65 32.92
CA ALA A 473 -8.01 -18.55 31.81
C ALA A 473 -8.84 -17.86 30.72
N LYS A 474 -9.65 -16.85 31.10
CA LYS A 474 -10.39 -16.01 30.14
C LYS A 474 -9.46 -15.27 29.19
N ASP A 475 -8.37 -14.70 29.71
CA ASP A 475 -7.44 -13.87 28.93
C ASP A 475 -6.57 -14.76 28.03
N ARG A 476 -6.13 -15.92 28.52
CA ARG A 476 -5.47 -16.96 27.70
C ARG A 476 -6.34 -17.40 26.52
N ARG A 477 -7.63 -17.65 26.75
CA ARG A 477 -8.57 -17.98 25.65
C ARG A 477 -8.77 -16.80 24.68
N SER A 478 -8.79 -15.57 25.18
CA SER A 478 -8.87 -14.37 24.34
C SER A 478 -7.63 -14.24 23.47
N LEU A 479 -6.44 -14.43 24.05
CA LEU A 479 -5.17 -14.42 23.31
C LEU A 479 -5.15 -15.50 22.22
N LEU A 480 -5.59 -16.72 22.52
CA LEU A 480 -5.65 -17.79 21.52
C LEU A 480 -6.54 -17.42 20.32
N ARG A 481 -7.70 -16.81 20.58
CA ARG A 481 -8.58 -16.32 19.49
C ARG A 481 -7.89 -15.24 18.66
N LEU A 482 -7.20 -14.32 19.31
CA LEU A 482 -6.44 -13.24 18.66
C LEU A 482 -5.36 -13.80 17.73
N LEU A 483 -4.56 -14.78 18.21
CA LEU A 483 -3.50 -15.40 17.42
C LEU A 483 -4.05 -16.12 16.19
N ARG A 484 -5.18 -16.81 16.33
CA ARG A 484 -5.86 -17.47 15.21
C ARG A 484 -6.46 -16.47 14.22
N ALA A 485 -7.02 -15.35 14.72
CA ALA A 485 -7.60 -14.32 13.88
C ALA A 485 -6.57 -13.69 12.92
N LYS A 486 -5.30 -13.63 13.30
CA LYS A 486 -4.23 -13.15 12.41
C LYS A 486 -4.09 -14.00 11.14
N GLY A 487 -4.37 -15.29 11.20
CA GLY A 487 -4.45 -16.21 10.05
C GLY A 487 -5.87 -16.42 9.53
N GLY A 488 -6.84 -15.62 9.97
CA GLY A 488 -8.23 -15.67 9.50
C GLY A 488 -8.41 -15.16 8.08
N GLN A 489 -9.61 -15.27 7.53
CA GLN A 489 -9.92 -14.78 6.19
C GLN A 489 -9.78 -13.25 6.09
N LEU A 490 -10.25 -12.53 7.11
CA LEU A 490 -10.27 -11.07 7.18
C LEU A 490 -9.25 -10.57 8.20
N GLU A 491 -8.34 -9.71 7.77
CA GLU A 491 -7.32 -9.15 8.66
C GLU A 491 -7.92 -8.17 9.67
N ILE A 492 -9.00 -7.51 9.31
CA ILE A 492 -9.69 -6.57 10.21
C ILE A 492 -10.24 -7.24 11.48
N ASP A 493 -10.55 -8.54 11.44
CA ASP A 493 -11.03 -9.27 12.62
C ASP A 493 -9.92 -9.41 13.67
N TYR A 494 -8.66 -9.51 13.24
CA TYR A 494 -7.51 -9.44 14.14
C TYR A 494 -7.44 -8.06 14.83
N ALA A 495 -7.55 -6.97 14.07
CA ALA A 495 -7.52 -5.61 14.65
C ALA A 495 -8.63 -5.38 15.68
N ARG A 496 -9.84 -5.85 15.39
CA ARG A 496 -10.99 -5.75 16.29
C ARG A 496 -10.79 -6.54 17.60
N GLN A 497 -10.19 -7.72 17.49
CA GLN A 497 -9.87 -8.55 18.67
C GLN A 497 -8.71 -7.94 19.46
N LEU A 498 -7.66 -7.46 18.78
CA LEU A 498 -6.51 -6.82 19.41
C LEU A 498 -6.94 -5.59 20.23
N LYS A 499 -7.84 -4.77 19.68
CA LYS A 499 -8.41 -3.62 20.40
C LYS A 499 -9.10 -4.03 21.71
N ASN A 500 -9.80 -5.15 21.72
CA ASN A 500 -10.55 -5.62 22.89
C ASN A 500 -9.67 -6.37 23.91
N HIS A 501 -8.42 -6.65 23.55
CA HIS A 501 -7.46 -7.33 24.41
C HIS A 501 -6.49 -6.36 25.11
N SER A 502 -6.62 -5.04 24.83
CA SER A 502 -5.81 -3.95 25.38
C SER A 502 -6.20 -3.59 26.83
#